data_f431e078c680d617611796b3a35e2a30
#
_entry.id   f431e078c680d617611796b3a35e2a30
#
_cell.length_a   1.000
_cell.length_b   1.000
_cell.length_c   1.000
_cell.angle_alpha   90.00
_cell.angle_beta   90.00
_cell.angle_gamma   90.00
#
_symmetry.space_group_name_H-M   'P 1'
#
loop_
_entity.id
_entity.type
_entity.pdbx_description
1 polymer ?
#
loop_
_entity_poly.entity_id
_entity_poly.type
_entity_poly.pdbx_seq_one_letter_code
_entity_poly.pdbx_strand_id
1 'polypeptide(L)'
;QVEGAVLKGQKNPQKLPVLKNIQSCFVYNSARKVSTFESSNRIFNAAHRLIEKAVRSNMQSVFTDCPHREKLGWLEQVHLNGPGLLYNYDLTAYAPQIMQNMADAQHSNGAMPTTAPEYVIFEGPGMDAFAESPEWGGSLVIFPFMYYETYGDDSLIKKYYPNMRRYVDYLKTRADKGILSFGLGDWYDYGDFRAGFSRNTPVPLVATAHYYMTVMYLVQAAKMVGNDFDIHYYTSLAQDIMVAFNKCFLHKDTAQYGTGSQCSNALPLFLQMTQDADEQGNYRPDADLNEKVFANLIKDVEAHGNRLTTGDVGNRYLIQTLARNGEHELIYKMFNHEEAPGYGLSLIHISEPKRLLSISYA
;
A
#
# COMPACT_ATOMS: atom_id res chain seq x y z
N GLN A 1 -12.01 25.16 20.08
CA GLN A 1 -13.04 25.84 20.92
C GLN A 1 -12.57 25.83 22.35
N VAL A 2 -12.73 26.96 23.08
CA VAL A 2 -12.40 27.07 24.51
C VAL A 2 -13.69 27.50 25.22
N GLU A 3 -14.07 26.73 26.22
CA GLU A 3 -15.27 26.95 27.03
C GLU A 3 -14.86 27.13 28.50
N GLY A 4 -15.68 27.80 29.29
CA GLY A 4 -15.42 28.05 30.73
C GLY A 4 -14.33 29.07 31.01
N ALA A 5 -13.99 29.92 30.03
CA ALA A 5 -13.02 31.02 30.21
C ALA A 5 -13.49 32.29 29.49
N VAL A 6 -12.92 33.42 29.85
CA VAL A 6 -13.14 34.72 29.18
C VAL A 6 -11.83 35.23 28.58
N LEU A 7 -11.91 36.00 27.52
CA LEU A 7 -10.74 36.65 26.93
C LEU A 7 -10.24 37.80 27.79
N LYS A 8 -8.94 38.06 27.79
CA LYS A 8 -8.34 39.21 28.46
C LYS A 8 -9.03 40.51 28.00
N GLY A 9 -9.49 41.30 28.95
CA GLY A 9 -10.19 42.58 28.71
C GLY A 9 -11.71 42.47 28.59
N GLN A 10 -12.29 41.27 28.60
CA GLN A 10 -13.74 41.08 28.66
C GLN A 10 -14.28 41.19 30.11
N LYS A 11 -15.57 41.60 30.25
CA LYS A 11 -16.26 41.58 31.56
C LYS A 11 -16.33 40.14 32.06
N ASN A 12 -15.98 39.89 33.30
CA ASN A 12 -15.94 38.57 33.93
C ASN A 12 -16.71 38.54 35.26
N PRO A 13 -18.05 38.73 35.24
CA PRO A 13 -18.87 38.74 36.45
C PRO A 13 -18.89 37.40 37.20
N GLN A 14 -18.67 36.30 36.48
CA GLN A 14 -18.64 34.95 37.05
C GLN A 14 -17.25 34.53 37.57
N LYS A 15 -16.26 35.42 37.52
CA LYS A 15 -14.86 35.13 37.92
C LYS A 15 -14.25 33.89 37.24
N LEU A 16 -14.59 33.65 35.98
CA LEU A 16 -14.04 32.57 35.17
C LEU A 16 -12.53 32.79 34.93
N PRO A 17 -11.76 31.75 34.65
CA PRO A 17 -10.38 31.88 34.21
C PRO A 17 -10.23 32.82 33.02
N VAL A 18 -9.19 33.65 33.04
CA VAL A 18 -8.92 34.60 31.95
C VAL A 18 -7.93 34.01 30.99
N LEU A 19 -8.34 33.81 29.74
CA LEU A 19 -7.47 33.37 28.64
C LEU A 19 -6.57 34.54 28.22
N LYS A 20 -5.29 34.44 28.56
CA LYS A 20 -4.29 35.49 28.26
C LYS A 20 -3.67 35.35 26.89
N ASN A 21 -3.45 34.10 26.47
CA ASN A 21 -2.85 33.74 25.17
C ASN A 21 -3.29 32.34 24.75
N ILE A 22 -3.37 32.11 23.44
CA ILE A 22 -3.55 30.83 22.85
C ILE A 22 -2.55 30.69 21.68
N GLN A 23 -1.84 29.59 21.63
CA GLN A 23 -0.89 29.29 20.58
C GLN A 23 -1.23 27.93 19.98
N SER A 24 -1.36 27.87 18.65
CA SER A 24 -1.47 26.63 17.91
C SER A 24 -0.08 26.12 17.54
N CYS A 25 0.18 24.85 17.82
CA CYS A 25 1.43 24.19 17.45
C CYS A 25 1.16 23.08 16.43
N PHE A 26 1.89 23.11 15.31
CA PHE A 26 1.91 22.00 14.37
C PHE A 26 3.00 21.03 14.82
N VAL A 27 2.59 19.78 15.14
CA VAL A 27 3.50 18.74 15.62
C VAL A 27 3.73 17.73 14.48
N TYR A 28 4.97 17.39 14.23
CA TYR A 28 5.36 16.42 13.20
C TYR A 28 6.70 15.77 13.54
N ASN A 29 7.01 14.65 12.90
CA ASN A 29 8.29 13.97 13.06
C ASN A 29 9.44 14.84 12.51
N SER A 30 10.60 14.78 13.15
CA SER A 30 11.79 15.57 12.79
C SER A 30 12.59 14.98 11.63
N ALA A 31 12.08 13.95 10.92
CA ALA A 31 12.73 13.40 9.74
C ALA A 31 13.05 14.50 8.72
N ARG A 32 14.30 14.53 8.30
CA ARG A 32 14.82 15.60 7.42
C ARG A 32 14.30 15.39 6.00
N LYS A 33 13.74 16.44 5.41
CA LYS A 33 13.42 16.45 3.97
C LYS A 33 14.71 16.40 3.15
N VAL A 34 14.80 15.47 2.20
CA VAL A 34 16.02 15.21 1.39
C VAL A 34 15.84 15.48 -0.09
N SER A 35 14.63 15.77 -0.55
CA SER A 35 14.36 16.07 -1.94
C SER A 35 13.47 17.30 -2.14
N THR A 36 13.48 17.81 -3.37
CA THR A 36 12.58 18.83 -3.87
C THR A 36 11.98 18.35 -5.19
N PHE A 37 10.73 18.71 -5.44
CA PHE A 37 10.06 18.42 -6.71
C PHE A 37 9.47 19.70 -7.29
N GLU A 38 9.79 19.95 -8.55
CA GLU A 38 9.22 21.03 -9.34
C GLU A 38 9.10 20.58 -10.80
N SER A 39 8.00 20.93 -11.43
CA SER A 39 7.71 20.64 -12.84
C SER A 39 7.01 21.82 -13.51
N SER A 40 6.89 21.79 -14.84
CA SER A 40 6.06 22.74 -15.58
C SER A 40 4.55 22.54 -15.37
N ASN A 41 4.14 21.42 -14.75
CA ASN A 41 2.74 21.08 -14.53
C ASN A 41 2.23 21.56 -13.17
N ARG A 42 1.23 22.47 -13.19
CA ARG A 42 0.62 23.03 -11.97
C ARG A 42 -0.03 21.98 -11.08
N ILE A 43 -0.71 20.98 -11.68
CA ILE A 43 -1.41 19.92 -10.92
C ILE A 43 -0.40 19.08 -10.15
N PHE A 44 0.67 18.61 -10.79
CA PHE A 44 1.68 17.79 -10.13
C PHE A 44 2.42 18.53 -9.02
N ASN A 45 2.78 19.82 -9.26
CA ASN A 45 3.43 20.61 -8.22
C ASN A 45 2.51 20.82 -7.02
N ALA A 46 1.23 21.01 -7.24
CA ALA A 46 0.27 21.22 -6.17
C ALA A 46 -0.05 19.88 -5.45
N ALA A 47 -0.21 18.77 -6.18
CA ALA A 47 -0.39 17.43 -5.61
C ALA A 47 0.80 17.06 -4.72
N HIS A 48 2.04 17.28 -5.21
CA HIS A 48 3.25 17.04 -4.39
C HIS A 48 3.22 17.81 -3.06
N ARG A 49 2.87 19.11 -3.08
CA ARG A 49 2.75 19.91 -1.86
C ARG A 49 1.66 19.42 -0.91
N LEU A 50 0.54 18.90 -1.45
CA LEU A 50 -0.54 18.34 -0.63
C LEU A 50 -0.12 17.03 0.03
N ILE A 51 0.51 16.15 -0.75
CA ILE A 51 1.05 14.87 -0.25
C ILE A 51 2.10 15.14 0.83
N GLU A 52 3.01 16.10 0.62
CA GLU A 52 4.00 16.48 1.63
C GLU A 52 3.34 16.94 2.95
N LYS A 53 2.28 17.74 2.88
CA LYS A 53 1.53 18.16 4.07
C LYS A 53 0.83 16.99 4.75
N ALA A 54 0.22 16.08 3.96
CA ALA A 54 -0.42 14.89 4.48
C ALA A 54 0.59 13.97 5.19
N VAL A 55 1.74 13.71 4.56
CA VAL A 55 2.83 12.93 5.16
C VAL A 55 3.28 13.54 6.49
N ARG A 56 3.56 14.84 6.53
CA ARG A 56 3.98 15.53 7.78
C ARG A 56 2.92 15.48 8.87
N SER A 57 1.63 15.49 8.51
CA SER A 57 0.53 15.38 9.47
C SER A 57 0.40 13.97 10.04
N ASN A 58 0.74 12.95 9.26
CA ASN A 58 0.56 11.54 9.58
C ASN A 58 1.84 10.85 10.07
N MET A 59 3.01 11.38 9.73
CA MET A 59 4.29 10.88 10.21
C MET A 59 4.57 11.40 11.62
N GLN A 60 4.08 10.67 12.61
CA GLN A 60 4.24 10.94 14.04
C GLN A 60 5.19 9.90 14.66
N SER A 61 4.82 9.25 15.77
CA SER A 61 5.54 8.07 16.28
C SER A 61 5.34 6.82 15.40
N VAL A 62 4.25 6.79 14.65
CA VAL A 62 3.93 5.81 13.63
C VAL A 62 3.40 6.52 12.37
N PHE A 63 3.37 5.85 11.23
CA PHE A 63 2.59 6.33 10.09
C PHE A 63 1.11 6.04 10.34
N THR A 64 0.31 7.11 10.47
CA THR A 64 -1.13 6.97 10.60
C THR A 64 -1.81 7.14 9.25
N ASP A 65 -2.97 6.53 9.09
CA ASP A 65 -3.84 6.72 7.92
C ASP A 65 -4.41 8.14 7.87
N CYS A 66 -4.87 8.63 9.01
CA CYS A 66 -5.41 9.97 9.16
C CYS A 66 -5.11 10.55 10.55
N PRO A 67 -4.77 11.89 10.64
CA PRO A 67 -4.31 12.48 11.89
C PRO A 67 -5.44 12.84 12.87
N HIS A 68 -6.69 12.77 12.45
CA HIS A 68 -7.82 13.27 13.24
C HIS A 68 -8.90 12.23 13.54
N ARG A 69 -9.10 11.22 12.70
CA ARG A 69 -10.19 10.24 12.81
C ARG A 69 -9.72 8.96 13.49
N GLU A 70 -9.12 8.03 12.73
CA GLU A 70 -8.69 6.71 13.21
C GLU A 70 -7.39 6.78 14.01
N LYS A 71 -6.38 7.47 13.49
CA LYS A 71 -5.04 7.64 14.09
C LYS A 71 -4.33 6.30 14.33
N LEU A 72 -4.59 5.34 13.46
CA LEU A 72 -4.02 3.99 13.52
C LEU A 72 -2.84 3.86 12.58
N GLY A 73 -1.88 3.05 12.97
CA GLY A 73 -0.70 2.71 12.17
C GLY A 73 -1.01 1.58 11.19
N TRP A 74 -1.91 1.79 10.25
CA TRP A 74 -2.24 0.84 9.20
C TRP A 74 -1.01 0.51 8.36
N LEU A 75 -0.72 -0.79 8.19
CA LEU A 75 0.57 -1.25 7.67
C LEU A 75 0.75 -1.08 6.17
N GLU A 76 -0.33 -1.04 5.39
CA GLU A 76 -0.23 -0.80 3.95
C GLU A 76 0.43 0.55 3.66
N GLN A 77 0.21 1.56 4.50
CA GLN A 77 0.82 2.88 4.35
C GLN A 77 2.35 2.82 4.34
N VAL A 78 2.92 1.86 5.06
CA VAL A 78 4.38 1.71 5.19
C VAL A 78 5.00 1.29 3.86
N HIS A 79 4.41 0.32 3.15
CA HIS A 79 5.03 -0.18 1.92
C HIS A 79 4.41 0.41 0.64
N LEU A 80 3.11 0.74 0.61
CA LEU A 80 2.51 1.33 -0.59
C LEU A 80 3.02 2.74 -0.84
N ASN A 81 3.14 3.55 0.22
CA ASN A 81 3.72 4.89 0.17
C ASN A 81 5.24 4.91 0.37
N GLY A 82 5.83 3.77 0.73
CA GLY A 82 7.25 3.62 1.09
C GLY A 82 8.21 4.34 0.15
N PRO A 83 8.18 4.10 -1.18
CA PRO A 83 9.06 4.80 -2.11
C PRO A 83 8.92 6.32 -2.06
N GLY A 84 7.69 6.84 -2.03
CA GLY A 84 7.43 8.28 -1.93
C GLY A 84 7.97 8.88 -0.64
N LEU A 85 7.88 8.15 0.48
CA LEU A 85 8.42 8.56 1.77
C LEU A 85 9.96 8.58 1.73
N LEU A 86 10.58 7.51 1.22
CA LEU A 86 12.04 7.37 1.12
C LEU A 86 12.67 8.37 0.14
N TYR A 87 11.97 8.74 -0.94
CA TYR A 87 12.45 9.79 -1.84
C TYR A 87 12.41 11.19 -1.21
N ASN A 88 11.47 11.45 -0.32
CA ASN A 88 11.25 12.79 0.23
C ASN A 88 11.89 13.01 1.59
N TYR A 89 12.07 11.97 2.40
CA TYR A 89 12.55 12.08 3.77
C TYR A 89 13.67 11.10 4.09
N ASP A 90 14.59 11.54 4.93
CA ASP A 90 15.58 10.67 5.56
C ASP A 90 14.91 9.87 6.67
N LEU A 91 14.71 8.58 6.42
CA LEU A 91 14.04 7.67 7.34
C LEU A 91 15.01 6.76 8.10
N THR A 92 16.31 7.01 8.05
CA THR A 92 17.33 6.16 8.70
C THR A 92 17.11 5.97 10.19
N ALA A 93 16.63 7.01 10.89
CA ALA A 93 16.28 6.94 12.30
C ALA A 93 14.85 6.41 12.55
N TYR A 94 13.95 6.57 11.58
CA TYR A 94 12.53 6.26 11.74
C TYR A 94 12.19 4.82 11.34
N ALA A 95 12.82 4.30 10.28
CA ALA A 95 12.57 2.95 9.77
C ALA A 95 12.82 1.83 10.81
N PRO A 96 13.90 1.87 11.63
CA PRO A 96 14.10 0.88 12.70
C PRO A 96 12.96 0.85 13.71
N GLN A 97 12.35 2.00 14.04
CA GLN A 97 11.21 2.07 14.96
C GLN A 97 9.95 1.46 14.35
N ILE A 98 9.68 1.73 13.06
CA ILE A 98 8.55 1.11 12.34
C ILE A 98 8.69 -0.42 12.35
N MET A 99 9.87 -0.92 12.02
CA MET A 99 10.15 -2.36 12.04
C MET A 99 10.01 -2.96 13.43
N GLN A 100 10.45 -2.25 14.47
CA GLN A 100 10.29 -2.73 15.84
C GLN A 100 8.81 -2.79 16.23
N ASN A 101 8.01 -1.76 15.90
CA ASN A 101 6.57 -1.77 16.15
C ASN A 101 5.87 -2.96 15.47
N MET A 102 6.24 -3.28 14.22
CA MET A 102 5.70 -4.46 13.54
C MET A 102 6.12 -5.76 14.19
N ALA A 103 7.40 -5.88 14.60
CA ALA A 103 7.89 -7.07 15.26
C ALA A 103 7.23 -7.30 16.63
N ASP A 104 6.97 -6.23 17.39
CA ASP A 104 6.30 -6.27 18.68
C ASP A 104 4.80 -6.60 18.56
N ALA A 105 4.17 -6.18 17.45
CA ALA A 105 2.78 -6.48 17.17
C ALA A 105 2.56 -7.89 16.58
N GLN A 106 3.62 -8.58 16.13
CA GLN A 106 3.49 -9.90 15.54
C GLN A 106 2.99 -10.93 16.56
N HIS A 107 1.87 -11.59 16.25
CA HIS A 107 1.27 -12.59 17.11
C HIS A 107 2.16 -13.84 17.27
N SER A 108 1.94 -14.61 18.33
CA SER A 108 2.75 -15.80 18.66
C SER A 108 2.70 -16.89 17.57
N ASN A 109 1.57 -16.98 16.83
CA ASN A 109 1.39 -17.88 15.69
C ASN A 109 2.06 -17.38 14.40
N GLY A 110 2.66 -16.18 14.41
CA GLY A 110 3.29 -15.56 13.25
C GLY A 110 2.42 -14.58 12.47
N ALA A 111 1.13 -14.49 12.77
CA ALA A 111 0.22 -13.54 12.12
C ALA A 111 0.68 -12.10 12.31
N MET A 112 0.39 -11.25 11.31
CA MET A 112 0.55 -9.81 11.41
C MET A 112 -0.82 -9.15 11.46
N PRO A 113 -1.12 -8.34 12.49
CA PRO A 113 -2.30 -7.50 12.46
C PRO A 113 -2.17 -6.46 11.35
N THR A 114 -3.28 -5.87 10.95
CA THR A 114 -3.29 -4.82 9.93
C THR A 114 -2.73 -3.49 10.43
N THR A 115 -2.61 -3.31 11.73
CA THR A 115 -2.06 -2.09 12.38
C THR A 115 -0.92 -2.40 13.32
N ALA A 116 0.10 -1.55 13.36
CA ALA A 116 1.18 -1.64 14.35
C ALA A 116 1.58 -0.24 14.86
N PRO A 117 1.57 -0.02 16.20
CA PRO A 117 1.10 -0.91 17.27
C PRO A 117 -0.39 -1.29 17.13
N GLU A 118 -0.76 -2.47 17.63
CA GLU A 118 -2.14 -2.94 17.60
C GLU A 118 -2.96 -2.33 18.73
N TYR A 119 -3.34 -1.04 18.57
CA TYR A 119 -4.15 -0.33 19.56
C TYR A 119 -5.63 -0.72 19.56
N VAL A 120 -6.10 -1.30 18.47
CA VAL A 120 -7.47 -1.78 18.28
C VAL A 120 -7.40 -3.22 17.82
N ILE A 121 -8.10 -4.11 18.52
CA ILE A 121 -8.28 -5.49 18.10
C ILE A 121 -9.61 -5.54 17.34
N PHE A 122 -9.53 -5.91 16.06
CA PHE A 122 -10.70 -6.05 15.21
C PHE A 122 -11.33 -7.42 15.42
N GLU A 123 -12.45 -7.46 16.17
CA GLU A 123 -13.18 -8.68 16.51
C GLU A 123 -14.65 -8.57 16.14
N GLY A 124 -15.27 -9.71 15.83
CA GLY A 124 -16.70 -9.83 15.57
C GLY A 124 -17.02 -10.05 14.09
N PRO A 125 -18.30 -10.26 13.77
CA PRO A 125 -18.74 -10.58 12.41
C PRO A 125 -18.33 -9.51 11.39
N GLY A 126 -17.65 -9.93 10.34
CA GLY A 126 -17.19 -9.04 9.25
C GLY A 126 -15.92 -8.23 9.55
N MET A 127 -15.27 -8.47 10.70
CA MET A 127 -14.01 -7.78 11.06
C MET A 127 -12.75 -8.58 10.68
N ASP A 128 -12.88 -9.82 10.24
CA ASP A 128 -11.74 -10.71 9.95
C ASP A 128 -10.72 -10.10 8.98
N ALA A 129 -11.21 -9.44 7.92
CA ALA A 129 -10.35 -8.80 6.92
C ALA A 129 -9.62 -7.56 7.47
N PHE A 130 -10.19 -6.90 8.49
CA PHE A 130 -9.53 -5.81 9.18
C PHE A 130 -8.54 -6.30 10.24
N ALA A 131 -8.75 -7.48 10.81
CA ALA A 131 -7.82 -8.10 11.74
C ALA A 131 -6.53 -8.54 11.03
N GLU A 132 -6.69 -9.17 9.87
CA GLU A 132 -5.59 -9.72 9.09
C GLU A 132 -5.81 -9.48 7.59
N SER A 133 -4.80 -8.95 6.90
CA SER A 133 -4.81 -8.77 5.46
C SER A 133 -3.40 -8.95 4.91
N PRO A 134 -3.15 -9.85 3.94
CA PRO A 134 -1.81 -10.08 3.41
C PRO A 134 -1.19 -8.82 2.80
N GLU A 135 -2.00 -7.95 2.22
CA GLU A 135 -1.61 -6.68 1.62
C GLU A 135 -1.08 -5.69 2.66
N TRP A 136 -1.55 -5.78 3.90
CA TRP A 136 -1.11 -4.99 5.06
C TRP A 136 0.07 -5.62 5.76
N GLY A 137 -0.09 -6.86 6.21
CA GLY A 137 0.93 -7.58 6.96
C GLY A 137 2.22 -7.83 6.17
N GLY A 138 2.14 -7.87 4.84
CA GLY A 138 3.29 -7.94 3.93
C GLY A 138 4.33 -6.86 4.14
N SER A 139 3.96 -5.72 4.75
CA SER A 139 4.89 -4.63 5.09
C SER A 139 6.08 -5.09 5.92
N LEU A 140 5.88 -6.04 6.83
CA LEU A 140 6.96 -6.62 7.64
C LEU A 140 8.10 -7.19 6.78
N VAL A 141 7.76 -7.72 5.60
CA VAL A 141 8.72 -8.36 4.69
C VAL A 141 9.18 -7.39 3.60
N ILE A 142 8.29 -6.54 3.09
CA ILE A 142 8.57 -5.69 1.93
C ILE A 142 9.37 -4.43 2.32
N PHE A 143 9.02 -3.77 3.42
CA PHE A 143 9.60 -2.48 3.79
C PHE A 143 11.12 -2.53 4.06
N PRO A 144 11.69 -3.56 4.72
CA PRO A 144 13.14 -3.67 4.89
C PRO A 144 13.92 -3.68 3.58
N PHE A 145 13.34 -4.24 2.51
CA PHE A 145 13.99 -4.23 1.19
C PHE A 145 13.94 -2.85 0.54
N MET A 146 12.86 -2.09 0.70
CA MET A 146 12.80 -0.70 0.24
C MET A 146 13.85 0.16 0.95
N TYR A 147 14.04 -0.07 2.25
CA TYR A 147 15.09 0.57 3.04
C TYR A 147 16.47 0.21 2.52
N TYR A 148 16.73 -1.08 2.29
CA TYR A 148 17.98 -1.57 1.72
C TYR A 148 18.27 -0.99 0.32
N GLU A 149 17.28 -0.98 -0.56
CA GLU A 149 17.39 -0.41 -1.90
C GLU A 149 17.72 1.09 -1.87
N THR A 150 17.24 1.80 -0.86
CA THR A 150 17.47 3.25 -0.72
C THR A 150 18.81 3.59 -0.08
N TYR A 151 19.20 2.87 0.97
CA TYR A 151 20.35 3.23 1.82
C TYR A 151 21.54 2.26 1.72
N GLY A 152 21.38 1.12 1.06
CA GLY A 152 22.40 0.06 1.02
C GLY A 152 22.58 -0.67 2.35
N ASP A 153 21.74 -0.43 3.34
CA ASP A 153 21.82 -1.01 4.69
C ASP A 153 20.88 -2.21 4.83
N ASP A 154 21.44 -3.40 4.94
CA ASP A 154 20.72 -4.67 5.09
C ASP A 154 20.41 -5.06 6.54
N SER A 155 20.71 -4.21 7.49
CA SER A 155 20.59 -4.48 8.94
C SER A 155 19.16 -4.83 9.35
N LEU A 156 18.15 -4.16 8.76
CA LEU A 156 16.75 -4.44 9.04
C LEU A 156 16.33 -5.83 8.51
N ILE A 157 16.80 -6.21 7.32
CA ILE A 157 16.54 -7.54 6.75
C ILE A 157 17.13 -8.61 7.67
N LYS A 158 18.39 -8.49 8.05
CA LYS A 158 19.09 -9.46 8.92
C LYS A 158 18.45 -9.55 10.29
N LYS A 159 18.14 -8.40 10.92
CA LYS A 159 17.56 -8.36 12.26
C LYS A 159 16.18 -9.01 12.31
N TYR A 160 15.31 -8.71 11.33
CA TYR A 160 13.92 -9.15 11.33
C TYR A 160 13.64 -10.38 10.46
N TYR A 161 14.68 -11.04 9.94
CA TYR A 161 14.55 -12.28 9.18
C TYR A 161 13.70 -13.35 9.91
N PRO A 162 13.90 -13.62 11.22
CA PRO A 162 13.05 -14.58 11.95
C PRO A 162 11.56 -14.19 11.97
N ASN A 163 11.26 -12.89 12.05
CA ASN A 163 9.89 -12.39 12.00
C ASN A 163 9.27 -12.57 10.62
N MET A 164 10.00 -12.23 9.54
CA MET A 164 9.58 -12.43 8.16
C MET A 164 9.25 -13.90 7.89
N ARG A 165 10.13 -14.80 8.33
CA ARG A 165 9.95 -16.24 8.20
C ARG A 165 8.68 -16.72 8.90
N ARG A 166 8.48 -16.34 10.16
CA ARG A 166 7.26 -16.70 10.91
C ARG A 166 5.99 -16.22 10.22
N TYR A 167 6.02 -15.02 9.64
CA TYR A 167 4.88 -14.48 8.91
C TYR A 167 4.57 -15.28 7.63
N VAL A 168 5.57 -15.59 6.83
CA VAL A 168 5.39 -16.40 5.60
C VAL A 168 4.92 -17.81 5.96
N ASP A 169 5.50 -18.43 7.01
CA ASP A 169 5.05 -19.74 7.50
C ASP A 169 3.59 -19.70 7.97
N TYR A 170 3.17 -18.61 8.62
CA TYR A 170 1.77 -18.38 8.99
C TYR A 170 0.87 -18.30 7.75
N LEU A 171 1.22 -17.48 6.76
CA LEU A 171 0.44 -17.37 5.51
C LEU A 171 0.29 -18.73 4.83
N LYS A 172 1.34 -19.55 4.85
CA LYS A 172 1.28 -20.92 4.31
C LYS A 172 0.22 -21.76 5.02
N THR A 173 0.04 -21.62 6.33
CA THR A 173 -0.99 -22.36 7.08
C THR A 173 -2.42 -21.91 6.73
N ARG A 174 -2.57 -20.69 6.22
CA ARG A 174 -3.86 -20.10 5.85
C ARG A 174 -4.24 -20.35 4.37
N ALA A 175 -3.27 -20.78 3.57
CA ALA A 175 -3.51 -21.02 2.15
C ALA A 175 -4.17 -22.38 1.90
N ASP A 176 -5.24 -22.39 1.11
CA ASP A 176 -5.79 -23.63 0.55
C ASP A 176 -5.18 -23.87 -0.85
N LYS A 177 -4.42 -24.95 -1.00
CA LYS A 177 -3.74 -25.32 -2.27
C LYS A 177 -2.95 -24.15 -2.89
N GLY A 178 -2.31 -23.33 -2.06
CA GLY A 178 -1.50 -22.20 -2.51
C GLY A 178 -2.27 -20.89 -2.68
N ILE A 179 -3.59 -20.86 -2.49
CA ILE A 179 -4.44 -19.68 -2.63
C ILE A 179 -4.84 -19.15 -1.25
N LEU A 180 -4.64 -17.86 -1.02
CA LEU A 180 -5.20 -17.12 0.12
C LEU A 180 -6.52 -16.49 -0.28
N SER A 181 -7.54 -16.63 0.56
CA SER A 181 -8.91 -16.17 0.28
C SER A 181 -9.42 -15.15 1.31
N PHE A 182 -8.53 -14.45 2.00
CA PHE A 182 -8.87 -13.45 3.01
C PHE A 182 -8.07 -12.16 2.81
N GLY A 183 -8.55 -11.07 3.38
CA GLY A 183 -7.94 -9.76 3.30
C GLY A 183 -8.91 -8.69 2.80
N LEU A 184 -8.41 -7.47 2.65
CA LEU A 184 -9.18 -6.31 2.17
C LEU A 184 -9.14 -6.19 0.64
N GLY A 185 -8.15 -6.84 -0.01
CA GLY A 185 -7.95 -6.78 -1.45
C GLY A 185 -7.47 -5.43 -1.92
N ASP A 186 -7.91 -5.01 -3.10
CA ASP A 186 -7.63 -3.68 -3.65
C ASP A 186 -8.56 -2.64 -3.01
N TRP A 187 -8.27 -2.29 -1.75
CA TRP A 187 -9.09 -1.46 -0.89
C TRP A 187 -9.38 -0.10 -1.51
N TYR A 188 -10.63 0.35 -1.47
CA TYR A 188 -11.10 1.60 -2.06
C TYR A 188 -10.94 1.68 -3.58
N ASP A 189 -11.09 0.56 -4.30
CA ASP A 189 -11.15 0.57 -5.74
C ASP A 189 -12.31 1.45 -6.26
N TYR A 190 -12.10 2.08 -7.44
CA TYR A 190 -12.98 3.11 -7.95
C TYR A 190 -13.95 2.56 -9.00
N GLY A 191 -15.24 2.94 -8.88
CA GLY A 191 -16.33 2.55 -9.78
C GLY A 191 -17.68 3.09 -9.32
N ASP A 192 -18.76 2.70 -10.02
CA ASP A 192 -20.14 3.09 -9.69
C ASP A 192 -20.72 2.28 -8.50
N PHE A 193 -19.97 2.25 -7.42
CA PHE A 193 -20.33 1.56 -6.19
C PHE A 193 -19.76 2.29 -4.97
N ARG A 194 -20.26 1.93 -3.80
CA ARG A 194 -19.73 2.47 -2.54
C ARG A 194 -18.30 1.96 -2.33
N ALA A 195 -17.34 2.86 -2.14
CA ALA A 195 -15.96 2.55 -1.82
C ALA A 195 -15.83 1.74 -0.52
N GLY A 196 -14.79 0.94 -0.45
CA GLY A 196 -14.48 0.05 0.68
C GLY A 196 -13.80 -1.22 0.22
N PHE A 197 -14.38 -2.39 0.52
CA PHE A 197 -13.86 -3.67 0.05
C PHE A 197 -13.72 -3.72 -1.47
N SER A 198 -12.65 -4.35 -1.95
CA SER A 198 -12.38 -4.57 -3.37
C SER A 198 -13.58 -5.16 -4.11
N ARG A 199 -13.94 -4.56 -5.23
CA ARG A 199 -15.06 -4.98 -6.08
C ARG A 199 -14.66 -5.25 -7.52
N ASN A 200 -13.71 -4.47 -8.04
CA ASN A 200 -13.20 -4.68 -9.39
C ASN A 200 -12.30 -5.92 -9.45
N THR A 201 -11.55 -6.18 -8.40
CA THR A 201 -10.53 -7.24 -8.35
C THR A 201 -10.87 -8.27 -7.27
N PRO A 202 -10.85 -9.58 -7.57
CA PRO A 202 -11.09 -10.60 -6.55
C PRO A 202 -10.08 -10.53 -5.41
N VAL A 203 -10.57 -10.48 -4.15
CA VAL A 203 -9.71 -10.50 -2.95
C VAL A 203 -8.69 -11.64 -2.97
N PRO A 204 -9.06 -12.90 -3.32
CA PRO A 204 -8.08 -13.99 -3.38
C PRO A 204 -6.93 -13.76 -4.35
N LEU A 205 -7.16 -13.04 -5.46
CA LEU A 205 -6.10 -12.69 -6.40
C LEU A 205 -5.08 -11.75 -5.77
N VAL A 206 -5.55 -10.68 -5.13
CA VAL A 206 -4.70 -9.68 -4.49
C VAL A 206 -3.93 -10.28 -3.31
N ALA A 207 -4.62 -11.02 -2.46
CA ALA A 207 -4.03 -11.70 -1.29
C ALA A 207 -2.95 -12.73 -1.69
N THR A 208 -3.23 -13.54 -2.71
CA THR A 208 -2.27 -14.56 -3.19
C THR A 208 -1.07 -13.92 -3.89
N ALA A 209 -1.26 -12.84 -4.64
CA ALA A 209 -0.15 -12.08 -5.23
C ALA A 209 0.77 -11.51 -4.14
N HIS A 210 0.23 -10.98 -3.04
CA HIS A 210 1.03 -10.50 -1.90
C HIS A 210 1.70 -11.65 -1.15
N TYR A 211 1.05 -12.80 -1.04
CA TYR A 211 1.68 -14.00 -0.50
C TYR A 211 2.90 -14.40 -1.34
N TYR A 212 2.73 -14.53 -2.66
CA TYR A 212 3.86 -14.81 -3.57
C TYR A 212 4.98 -13.79 -3.40
N MET A 213 4.65 -12.50 -3.38
CA MET A 213 5.62 -11.41 -3.23
C MET A 213 6.41 -11.53 -1.92
N THR A 214 5.74 -11.79 -0.79
CA THR A 214 6.41 -11.94 0.51
C THR A 214 7.31 -13.17 0.56
N VAL A 215 6.91 -14.29 -0.08
CA VAL A 215 7.77 -15.46 -0.23
C VAL A 215 9.01 -15.14 -1.05
N MET A 216 8.88 -14.41 -2.16
CA MET A 216 10.02 -14.02 -3.01
C MET A 216 11.01 -13.11 -2.28
N TYR A 217 10.52 -12.15 -1.49
CA TYR A 217 11.38 -11.33 -0.64
C TYR A 217 12.06 -12.15 0.46
N LEU A 218 11.35 -13.13 1.04
CA LEU A 218 11.96 -14.03 2.04
C LEU A 218 13.07 -14.91 1.43
N VAL A 219 12.94 -15.38 0.19
CA VAL A 219 14.01 -16.06 -0.55
C VAL A 219 15.24 -15.17 -0.68
N GLN A 220 15.04 -13.88 -1.00
CA GLN A 220 16.14 -12.92 -1.08
C GLN A 220 16.78 -12.69 0.31
N ALA A 221 15.95 -12.52 1.35
CA ALA A 221 16.45 -12.40 2.73
C ALA A 221 17.26 -13.64 3.15
N ALA A 222 16.79 -14.85 2.81
CA ALA A 222 17.51 -16.10 3.09
C ALA A 222 18.89 -16.13 2.42
N LYS A 223 19.01 -15.64 1.18
CA LYS A 223 20.30 -15.46 0.48
C LYS A 223 21.23 -14.50 1.23
N MET A 224 20.69 -13.36 1.70
CA MET A 224 21.47 -12.35 2.41
C MET A 224 21.97 -12.81 3.77
N VAL A 225 21.24 -13.71 4.44
CA VAL A 225 21.66 -14.31 5.73
C VAL A 225 22.42 -15.64 5.57
N GLY A 226 22.50 -16.17 4.33
CA GLY A 226 23.22 -17.42 4.05
C GLY A 226 22.50 -18.69 4.52
N ASN A 227 21.16 -18.71 4.45
CA ASN A 227 20.37 -19.89 4.86
C ASN A 227 19.95 -20.71 3.63
N ASP A 228 20.79 -21.65 3.21
CA ASP A 228 20.57 -22.47 2.02
C ASP A 228 19.28 -23.33 2.10
N PHE A 229 18.95 -23.84 3.27
CA PHE A 229 17.72 -24.61 3.45
C PHE A 229 16.48 -23.75 3.14
N ASP A 230 16.40 -22.55 3.69
CA ASP A 230 15.29 -21.65 3.48
C ASP A 230 15.24 -21.14 2.01
N ILE A 231 16.39 -20.95 1.36
CA ILE A 231 16.44 -20.59 -0.07
C ILE A 231 15.72 -21.65 -0.90
N HIS A 232 16.08 -22.93 -0.73
CA HIS A 232 15.46 -24.02 -1.50
C HIS A 232 13.98 -24.19 -1.17
N TYR A 233 13.64 -24.19 0.11
CA TYR A 233 12.28 -24.40 0.59
C TYR A 233 11.32 -23.33 0.10
N TYR A 234 11.65 -22.06 0.30
CA TYR A 234 10.77 -20.96 -0.11
C TYR A 234 10.78 -20.70 -1.62
N THR A 235 11.84 -21.06 -2.33
CA THR A 235 11.83 -21.06 -3.80
C THR A 235 10.82 -22.06 -4.35
N SER A 236 10.79 -23.28 -3.78
CA SER A 236 9.77 -24.28 -4.18
C SER A 236 8.37 -23.79 -3.81
N LEU A 237 8.18 -23.22 -2.62
CA LEU A 237 6.89 -22.64 -2.22
C LEU A 237 6.42 -21.53 -3.17
N ALA A 238 7.33 -20.63 -3.56
CA ALA A 238 7.00 -19.57 -4.53
C ALA A 238 6.53 -20.15 -5.86
N GLN A 239 7.20 -21.19 -6.36
CA GLN A 239 6.81 -21.87 -7.58
C GLN A 239 5.41 -22.52 -7.47
N ASP A 240 5.12 -23.17 -6.34
CA ASP A 240 3.82 -23.79 -6.10
C ASP A 240 2.69 -22.74 -6.07
N ILE A 241 2.93 -21.60 -5.42
CA ILE A 241 1.98 -20.48 -5.35
C ILE A 241 1.75 -19.91 -6.77
N MET A 242 2.80 -19.68 -7.51
CA MET A 242 2.72 -19.14 -8.88
C MET A 242 1.93 -20.04 -9.80
N VAL A 243 2.16 -21.37 -9.73
CA VAL A 243 1.38 -22.37 -10.48
C VAL A 243 -0.09 -22.34 -10.07
N ALA A 244 -0.37 -22.30 -8.75
CA ALA A 244 -1.74 -22.23 -8.22
C ALA A 244 -2.44 -20.96 -8.69
N PHE A 245 -1.74 -19.83 -8.64
CA PHE A 245 -2.23 -18.52 -9.07
C PHE A 245 -2.66 -18.53 -10.55
N ASN A 246 -1.78 -19.00 -11.44
CA ASN A 246 -2.11 -19.07 -12.86
C ASN A 246 -3.26 -20.04 -13.14
N LYS A 247 -3.30 -21.20 -12.49
CA LYS A 247 -4.42 -22.14 -12.62
C LYS A 247 -5.76 -21.55 -12.16
N CYS A 248 -5.74 -20.72 -11.13
CA CYS A 248 -6.95 -20.16 -10.53
C CYS A 248 -7.46 -18.90 -11.24
N PHE A 249 -6.54 -18.03 -11.68
CA PHE A 249 -6.90 -16.68 -12.10
C PHE A 249 -6.63 -16.35 -13.56
N LEU A 250 -5.79 -17.11 -14.27
CA LEU A 250 -5.49 -16.83 -15.67
C LEU A 250 -6.59 -17.37 -16.59
N HIS A 251 -7.20 -16.49 -17.36
CA HIS A 251 -8.08 -16.80 -18.48
C HIS A 251 -7.29 -16.77 -19.79
N LYS A 252 -6.80 -17.93 -20.23
CA LYS A 252 -5.91 -18.06 -21.39
C LYS A 252 -6.51 -17.52 -22.68
N ASP A 253 -7.79 -17.79 -22.92
CA ASP A 253 -8.48 -17.40 -24.16
C ASP A 253 -8.55 -15.88 -24.34
N THR A 254 -8.63 -15.15 -23.24
CA THR A 254 -8.70 -13.67 -23.22
C THR A 254 -7.38 -13.02 -22.86
N ALA A 255 -6.38 -13.80 -22.42
CA ALA A 255 -5.12 -13.30 -21.85
C ALA A 255 -5.36 -12.25 -20.74
N GLN A 256 -6.20 -12.61 -19.75
CA GLN A 256 -6.55 -11.74 -18.63
C GLN A 256 -6.52 -12.53 -17.32
N TYR A 257 -6.29 -11.81 -16.23
CA TYR A 257 -6.36 -12.36 -14.87
C TYR A 257 -7.65 -11.93 -14.15
N GLY A 258 -8.26 -12.85 -13.41
CA GLY A 258 -9.45 -12.60 -12.60
C GLY A 258 -10.57 -11.97 -13.42
N THR A 259 -10.96 -10.74 -13.07
CA THR A 259 -12.00 -9.98 -13.76
C THR A 259 -11.49 -9.20 -14.99
N GLY A 260 -10.18 -9.21 -15.26
CA GLY A 260 -9.56 -8.37 -16.28
C GLY A 260 -9.39 -6.90 -15.86
N SER A 261 -9.69 -6.54 -14.60
CA SER A 261 -9.52 -5.17 -14.08
C SER A 261 -8.05 -4.73 -14.08
N GLN A 262 -7.81 -3.44 -13.95
CA GLN A 262 -6.47 -2.86 -13.91
C GLN A 262 -5.58 -3.53 -12.85
N CYS A 263 -6.07 -3.70 -11.63
CA CYS A 263 -5.32 -4.36 -10.57
C CYS A 263 -5.12 -5.86 -10.85
N SER A 264 -6.14 -6.55 -11.39
CA SER A 264 -6.07 -7.98 -11.74
C SER A 264 -4.96 -8.30 -12.73
N ASN A 265 -4.73 -7.42 -13.73
CA ASN A 265 -3.69 -7.59 -14.72
C ASN A 265 -2.35 -6.98 -14.29
N ALA A 266 -2.36 -5.85 -13.57
CA ALA A 266 -1.12 -5.18 -13.15
C ALA A 266 -0.29 -5.99 -12.15
N LEU A 267 -0.93 -6.68 -11.18
CA LEU A 267 -0.22 -7.46 -10.17
C LEU A 267 0.63 -8.60 -10.76
N PRO A 268 0.09 -9.52 -11.58
CA PRO A 268 0.89 -10.59 -12.17
C PRO A 268 1.95 -10.07 -13.13
N LEU A 269 1.70 -8.99 -13.88
CA LEU A 269 2.72 -8.34 -14.72
C LEU A 269 3.86 -7.77 -13.85
N PHE A 270 3.54 -7.04 -12.79
CA PHE A 270 4.53 -6.47 -11.88
C PHE A 270 5.41 -7.54 -11.24
N LEU A 271 4.81 -8.65 -10.80
CA LEU A 271 5.46 -9.77 -10.13
C LEU A 271 6.09 -10.80 -11.07
N GLN A 272 6.00 -10.59 -12.40
CA GLN A 272 6.50 -11.52 -13.42
C GLN A 272 5.88 -12.93 -13.29
N MET A 273 4.60 -12.98 -12.94
CA MET A 273 3.84 -14.22 -12.77
C MET A 273 3.14 -14.67 -14.07
N THR A 274 3.30 -13.94 -15.18
CA THR A 274 2.74 -14.30 -16.48
C THR A 274 3.48 -15.50 -17.06
N GLN A 275 3.04 -16.68 -16.64
CA GLN A 275 3.62 -17.96 -17.01
C GLN A 275 2.54 -18.91 -17.50
N ASP A 276 2.88 -19.74 -18.48
CA ASP A 276 2.02 -20.83 -18.93
C ASP A 276 2.74 -22.19 -18.85
N ALA A 277 1.92 -23.24 -18.82
CA ALA A 277 2.42 -24.61 -18.81
C ALA A 277 2.90 -25.00 -20.23
N ASP A 278 4.12 -25.53 -20.33
CA ASP A 278 4.60 -26.19 -21.52
C ASP A 278 3.84 -27.53 -21.76
N GLU A 279 4.13 -28.21 -22.87
CA GLU A 279 3.50 -29.51 -23.24
C GLU A 279 3.71 -30.59 -22.15
N GLN A 280 4.75 -30.46 -21.33
CA GLN A 280 5.04 -31.35 -20.19
C GLN A 280 4.39 -30.89 -18.88
N GLY A 281 3.67 -29.76 -18.89
CA GLY A 281 2.99 -29.20 -17.72
C GLY A 281 3.90 -28.36 -16.80
N ASN A 282 5.13 -28.01 -17.23
CA ASN A 282 6.00 -27.13 -16.47
C ASN A 282 5.66 -25.67 -16.78
N TYR A 283 5.46 -24.86 -15.76
CA TYR A 283 5.21 -23.41 -15.89
C TYR A 283 6.51 -22.68 -16.18
N ARG A 284 6.50 -21.84 -17.23
CA ARG A 284 7.62 -21.02 -17.67
C ARG A 284 7.15 -19.61 -18.03
N PRO A 285 8.01 -18.58 -17.92
CA PRO A 285 7.71 -17.26 -18.42
C PRO A 285 7.28 -17.32 -19.88
N ASP A 286 6.14 -16.72 -20.18
CA ASP A 286 5.57 -16.65 -21.53
C ASP A 286 5.52 -15.19 -21.98
N ALA A 287 6.41 -14.83 -22.92
CA ALA A 287 6.53 -13.47 -23.42
C ALA A 287 5.30 -13.02 -24.21
N ASP A 288 4.71 -13.91 -25.03
CA ASP A 288 3.51 -13.62 -25.81
C ASP A 288 2.29 -13.40 -24.89
N LEU A 289 2.14 -14.24 -23.86
CA LEU A 289 1.13 -14.04 -22.84
C LEU A 289 1.33 -12.71 -22.10
N ASN A 290 2.57 -12.41 -21.73
CA ASN A 290 2.90 -11.15 -21.03
C ASN A 290 2.52 -9.92 -21.86
N GLU A 291 2.86 -9.91 -23.15
CA GLU A 291 2.50 -8.83 -24.07
C GLU A 291 0.99 -8.69 -24.23
N LYS A 292 0.25 -9.79 -24.35
CA LYS A 292 -1.22 -9.79 -24.46
C LYS A 292 -1.89 -9.29 -23.19
N VAL A 293 -1.43 -9.72 -22.00
CA VAL A 293 -1.95 -9.25 -20.71
C VAL A 293 -1.68 -7.76 -20.56
N PHE A 294 -0.49 -7.29 -20.94
CA PHE A 294 -0.13 -5.88 -20.90
C PHE A 294 -0.98 -5.05 -21.87
N ALA A 295 -1.20 -5.52 -23.10
CA ALA A 295 -2.07 -4.85 -24.06
C ALA A 295 -3.52 -4.74 -23.54
N ASN A 296 -4.03 -5.77 -22.86
CA ASN A 296 -5.33 -5.73 -22.22
C ASN A 296 -5.40 -4.74 -21.06
N LEU A 297 -4.32 -4.61 -20.29
CA LEU A 297 -4.23 -3.58 -19.24
C LEU A 297 -4.32 -2.17 -19.82
N ILE A 298 -3.56 -1.87 -20.89
CA ILE A 298 -3.63 -0.58 -21.58
C ILE A 298 -5.04 -0.31 -22.10
N LYS A 299 -5.63 -1.28 -22.78
CA LYS A 299 -6.99 -1.18 -23.32
C LYS A 299 -8.02 -0.88 -22.24
N ASP A 300 -7.89 -1.48 -21.05
CA ASP A 300 -8.80 -1.21 -19.94
C ASP A 300 -8.64 0.22 -19.42
N VAL A 301 -7.41 0.71 -19.24
CA VAL A 301 -7.14 2.10 -18.85
C VAL A 301 -7.73 3.10 -19.84
N GLU A 302 -7.54 2.85 -21.14
CA GLU A 302 -8.09 3.69 -22.21
C GLU A 302 -9.63 3.66 -22.26
N ALA A 303 -10.24 2.48 -22.08
CA ALA A 303 -11.70 2.31 -22.03
C ALA A 303 -12.34 3.07 -20.86
N HIS A 304 -11.61 3.27 -19.77
CA HIS A 304 -12.00 4.09 -18.63
C HIS A 304 -11.60 5.58 -18.77
N GLY A 305 -11.31 6.05 -20.00
CA GLY A 305 -10.96 7.44 -20.29
C GLY A 305 -9.61 7.87 -19.70
N ASN A 306 -8.63 6.97 -19.69
CA ASN A 306 -7.31 7.13 -19.07
C ASN A 306 -7.42 7.45 -17.57
N ARG A 307 -8.28 6.74 -16.85
CA ARG A 307 -8.47 6.90 -15.40
C ARG A 307 -8.19 5.58 -14.70
N LEU A 308 -7.72 5.70 -13.46
CA LEU A 308 -7.55 4.52 -12.63
C LEU A 308 -8.90 4.01 -12.10
N THR A 309 -9.00 2.68 -12.02
CA THR A 309 -10.10 1.97 -11.34
C THR A 309 -9.60 1.17 -10.15
N THR A 310 -8.30 1.23 -9.90
CA THR A 310 -7.65 0.58 -8.77
C THR A 310 -7.95 1.29 -7.47
N GLY A 311 -7.86 0.53 -6.39
CA GLY A 311 -7.77 1.05 -5.03
C GLY A 311 -6.33 1.37 -4.61
N ASP A 312 -6.13 1.49 -3.31
CA ASP A 312 -4.84 1.87 -2.72
C ASP A 312 -3.73 0.87 -3.08
N VAL A 313 -4.06 -0.43 -3.07
CA VAL A 313 -3.09 -1.51 -3.33
C VAL A 313 -2.72 -1.56 -4.81
N GLY A 314 -3.72 -1.63 -5.68
CA GLY A 314 -3.51 -1.80 -7.12
C GLY A 314 -2.84 -0.61 -7.78
N ASN A 315 -3.10 0.61 -7.28
CA ASN A 315 -2.56 1.85 -7.85
C ASN A 315 -1.04 1.83 -7.96
N ARG A 316 -0.35 1.42 -6.91
CA ARG A 316 1.12 1.32 -6.91
C ARG A 316 1.63 0.39 -8.02
N TYR A 317 1.06 -0.79 -8.12
CA TYR A 317 1.53 -1.82 -9.06
C TYR A 317 1.15 -1.47 -10.50
N LEU A 318 -0.01 -0.85 -10.71
CA LEU A 318 -0.43 -0.30 -12.00
C LEU A 318 0.60 0.72 -12.51
N ILE A 319 0.90 1.76 -11.73
CA ILE A 319 1.83 2.81 -12.14
C ILE A 319 3.22 2.23 -12.41
N GLN A 320 3.72 1.34 -11.56
CA GLN A 320 5.04 0.75 -11.76
C GLN A 320 5.09 -0.18 -12.99
N THR A 321 4.02 -0.92 -13.25
CA THR A 321 3.91 -1.75 -14.45
C THR A 321 3.93 -0.90 -15.71
N LEU A 322 3.12 0.16 -15.75
CA LEU A 322 3.10 1.10 -16.87
C LEU A 322 4.47 1.77 -17.08
N ALA A 323 5.09 2.26 -16.01
CA ALA A 323 6.39 2.93 -16.07
C ALA A 323 7.51 2.00 -16.57
N ARG A 324 7.57 0.75 -16.08
CA ARG A 324 8.57 -0.25 -16.52
C ARG A 324 8.44 -0.63 -17.99
N ASN A 325 7.24 -0.47 -18.57
CA ASN A 325 6.97 -0.75 -19.98
C ASN A 325 6.95 0.53 -20.84
N GLY A 326 7.38 1.68 -20.31
CA GLY A 326 7.56 2.92 -21.06
C GLY A 326 6.29 3.76 -21.27
N GLU A 327 5.17 3.42 -20.63
CA GLU A 327 3.87 4.10 -20.80
C GLU A 327 3.78 5.41 -19.98
N HIS A 328 4.80 6.25 -20.06
CA HIS A 328 4.90 7.50 -19.30
C HIS A 328 3.82 8.51 -19.69
N GLU A 329 3.47 8.59 -20.99
CA GLU A 329 2.42 9.47 -21.49
C GLU A 329 1.03 9.05 -20.96
N LEU A 330 0.79 7.75 -20.85
CA LEU A 330 -0.45 7.24 -20.29
C LEU A 330 -0.55 7.58 -18.80
N ILE A 331 0.52 7.37 -18.02
CA ILE A 331 0.60 7.78 -16.62
C ILE A 331 0.34 9.28 -16.47
N TYR A 332 0.96 10.10 -17.33
CA TYR A 332 0.74 11.55 -17.32
C TYR A 332 -0.75 11.89 -17.54
N LYS A 333 -1.40 11.27 -18.52
CA LYS A 333 -2.83 11.46 -18.78
C LYS A 333 -3.69 11.05 -17.60
N MET A 334 -3.38 9.90 -16.97
CA MET A 334 -4.14 9.37 -15.83
C MET A 334 -4.17 10.31 -14.63
N PHE A 335 -3.13 11.10 -14.41
CA PHE A 335 -3.05 11.97 -13.23
C PHE A 335 -3.20 13.45 -13.53
N ASN A 336 -3.13 13.86 -14.80
CA ASN A 336 -3.21 15.27 -15.22
C ASN A 336 -4.63 15.68 -15.60
N HIS A 337 -5.60 15.47 -14.72
CA HIS A 337 -6.96 15.96 -14.92
C HIS A 337 -7.62 16.39 -13.60
N GLU A 338 -8.69 17.19 -13.69
CA GLU A 338 -9.38 17.83 -12.57
C GLU A 338 -10.67 17.12 -12.14
N GLU A 339 -10.98 15.96 -12.74
CA GLU A 339 -12.13 15.14 -12.39
C GLU A 339 -11.70 13.92 -11.57
N ALA A 340 -12.64 13.31 -10.82
CA ALA A 340 -12.37 12.07 -10.09
C ALA A 340 -12.00 10.92 -11.07
N PRO A 341 -11.03 10.10 -10.69
CA PRO A 341 -10.18 10.10 -9.49
C PRO A 341 -8.84 10.87 -9.63
N GLY A 342 -8.77 11.90 -10.46
CA GLY A 342 -7.53 12.66 -10.71
C GLY A 342 -7.08 13.54 -9.55
N TYR A 343 -5.77 13.80 -9.46
CA TYR A 343 -5.18 14.68 -8.44
C TYR A 343 -5.67 16.12 -8.52
N GLY A 344 -6.06 16.61 -9.71
CA GLY A 344 -6.57 17.96 -9.90
C GLY A 344 -7.86 18.22 -9.14
N LEU A 345 -8.70 17.21 -8.91
CA LEU A 345 -9.93 17.35 -8.12
C LEU A 345 -9.62 17.82 -6.69
N SER A 346 -8.58 17.28 -6.05
CA SER A 346 -8.16 17.69 -4.71
C SER A 346 -7.75 19.16 -4.65
N LEU A 347 -7.20 19.71 -5.73
CA LEU A 347 -6.79 21.12 -5.80
C LEU A 347 -7.99 22.07 -5.86
N ILE A 348 -9.04 21.73 -6.59
CA ILE A 348 -10.25 22.52 -6.69
C ILE A 348 -10.94 22.62 -5.33
N HIS A 349 -11.01 21.51 -4.60
CA HIS A 349 -11.63 21.47 -3.27
C HIS A 349 -10.86 22.24 -2.21
N ILE A 350 -9.54 22.36 -2.31
CA ILE A 350 -8.71 23.12 -1.35
C ILE A 350 -8.80 24.63 -1.60
N SER A 351 -9.00 25.07 -2.84
CA SER A 351 -9.22 26.48 -3.17
C SER A 351 -10.61 26.99 -2.75
N GLU A 352 -11.56 26.10 -2.47
CA GLU A 352 -12.92 26.42 -2.02
C GLU A 352 -13.25 25.81 -0.64
N PRO A 353 -12.78 26.39 0.48
CA PRO A 353 -12.94 25.80 1.82
C PRO A 353 -14.39 25.52 2.26
N LYS A 354 -15.39 26.09 1.59
CA LYS A 354 -16.81 25.88 1.89
C LYS A 354 -17.34 24.51 1.46
N ARG A 355 -16.65 23.79 0.55
CA ARG A 355 -17.01 22.43 0.11
C ARG A 355 -16.29 21.30 0.86
N LEU A 356 -15.24 21.60 1.62
CA LEU A 356 -14.50 20.61 2.43
C LEU A 356 -15.35 19.92 3.49
N LEU A 357 -16.45 20.54 3.94
CA LEU A 357 -17.38 19.93 4.91
C LEU A 357 -18.27 18.85 4.30
N SER A 358 -18.39 18.74 2.98
CA SER A 358 -19.25 17.76 2.32
C SER A 358 -18.51 16.45 1.94
N ILE A 359 -17.18 16.44 1.93
CA ILE A 359 -16.36 15.25 1.59
C ILE A 359 -16.12 14.36 2.82
N SER A 360 -16.23 14.91 4.04
CA SER A 360 -16.07 14.14 5.27
C SER A 360 -17.22 13.18 5.60
N TYR A 361 -18.24 13.08 4.72
CA TYR A 361 -19.41 12.20 4.87
C TYR A 361 -19.74 11.37 3.62
N ALA A 362 -18.82 11.27 2.65
CA ALA A 362 -19.01 10.39 1.49
C ALA A 362 -18.21 9.11 1.66
#